data_21e104295db7f2f6bf3ec08f1c9c945c
#
_entry.id   21e104295db7f2f6bf3ec08f1c9c945c
#
_cell.length_a   1.000
_cell.length_b   1.000
_cell.length_c   1.000
_cell.angle_alpha   90.00
_cell.angle_beta   90.00
_cell.angle_gamma   90.00
#
_symmetry.space_group_name_H-M   'P 1'
#
loop_
_entity.id
_entity.type
_entity.pdbx_description
1 polymer ?
#
loop_
_entity_poly.entity_id
_entity_poly.type
_entity_poly.pdbx_seq_one_letter_code
_entity_poly.pdbx_strand_id
1 'polypeptide(L)'
;MLQDFRIHKICKIILETVQTLLDIDAFILAGGASRRMGSDKSRLLVDGQTFTERIAGTLLQLTDSVTIVGPTAIPPLQNVMDVYAQWGALGGLHAALDACRREWTIVVACDLPFVTSELFLFLAGVRLDHHAVVPFQADARPQPLAAIYRKHPCLERATELIDAGRRRPVDLLEAVNTRWVAFDEIKNLAQAEKFFVNINTPEDYDEAIRGYSR
;
A
#
# COMPACT_ATOMS: atom_id res chain seq x y z
N MET A 1 19.92 35.24 -26.40
CA MET A 1 19.40 35.63 -25.05
C MET A 1 17.97 35.15 -24.76
N LEU A 2 16.98 35.27 -25.66
CA LEU A 2 15.60 34.79 -25.45
C LEU A 2 15.43 33.27 -25.63
N GLN A 3 16.29 32.62 -26.39
CA GLN A 3 16.25 31.16 -26.64
C GLN A 3 16.83 30.37 -25.49
N ASP A 4 17.85 30.86 -24.81
CA ASP A 4 18.44 30.20 -23.64
C ASP A 4 17.50 30.19 -22.43
N PHE A 5 16.68 31.22 -22.27
CA PHE A 5 15.70 31.28 -21.17
C PHE A 5 14.56 30.29 -21.32
N ARG A 6 14.15 29.98 -22.57
CA ARG A 6 13.12 28.96 -22.85
C ARG A 6 13.65 27.54 -22.63
N ILE A 7 14.88 27.27 -23.06
CA ILE A 7 15.51 25.96 -22.89
C ILE A 7 15.75 25.70 -21.41
N HIS A 8 16.21 26.68 -20.63
CA HIS A 8 16.42 26.55 -19.19
C HIS A 8 15.10 26.30 -18.44
N LYS A 9 14.02 26.98 -18.83
CA LYS A 9 12.69 26.78 -18.26
C LYS A 9 12.08 25.43 -18.62
N ILE A 10 12.29 24.96 -19.86
CA ILE A 10 11.86 23.63 -20.31
C ILE A 10 12.68 22.53 -19.64
N CYS A 11 14.01 22.67 -19.52
CA CYS A 11 14.85 21.76 -18.75
C CYS A 11 14.47 21.71 -17.28
N LYS A 12 14.14 22.85 -16.67
CA LYS A 12 13.69 22.90 -15.28
C LYS A 12 12.33 22.22 -15.09
N ILE A 13 11.40 22.43 -16.02
CA ILE A 13 10.08 21.74 -16.02
C ILE A 13 10.27 20.24 -16.26
N ILE A 14 11.15 19.82 -17.17
CA ILE A 14 11.45 18.40 -17.41
C ILE A 14 12.16 17.77 -16.20
N LEU A 15 13.07 18.48 -15.54
CA LEU A 15 13.74 18.04 -14.31
C LEU A 15 12.79 18.00 -13.10
N GLU A 16 11.82 18.91 -13.03
CA GLU A 16 10.77 18.90 -12.01
C GLU A 16 9.69 17.84 -12.31
N THR A 17 9.59 17.36 -13.56
CA THR A 17 8.63 16.31 -13.98
C THR A 17 9.25 14.90 -14.01
N VAL A 18 10.58 14.77 -13.84
CA VAL A 18 11.19 13.49 -13.52
C VAL A 18 10.85 13.19 -12.05
N GLN A 19 9.68 12.64 -11.83
CA GLN A 19 9.29 12.11 -10.54
C GLN A 19 10.33 11.05 -10.17
N THR A 20 11.25 11.39 -9.27
CA THR A 20 12.27 10.45 -8.80
C THR A 20 11.53 9.33 -8.12
N LEU A 21 11.52 8.16 -8.75
CA LEU A 21 10.93 6.97 -8.16
C LEU A 21 11.63 6.68 -6.83
N LEU A 22 10.85 6.23 -5.86
CA LEU A 22 11.38 5.79 -4.58
C LEU A 22 12.16 4.50 -4.77
N ASP A 23 13.31 4.37 -4.11
CA ASP A 23 14.03 3.09 -4.01
C ASP A 23 13.34 2.19 -2.97
N ILE A 24 12.15 1.72 -3.34
CA ILE A 24 11.25 0.95 -2.49
C ILE A 24 10.48 -0.05 -3.36
N ASP A 25 10.27 -1.27 -2.88
CA ASP A 25 9.36 -2.21 -3.52
C ASP A 25 7.93 -1.98 -3.03
N ALA A 26 6.93 -2.34 -3.82
CA ALA A 26 5.54 -2.24 -3.42
C ALA A 26 4.80 -3.57 -3.63
N PHE A 27 3.98 -3.94 -2.66
CA PHE A 27 3.21 -5.19 -2.70
C PHE A 27 1.73 -4.92 -2.44
N ILE A 28 0.89 -5.57 -3.25
CA ILE A 28 -0.56 -5.57 -3.08
C ILE A 28 -0.96 -6.94 -2.56
N LEU A 29 -1.52 -6.99 -1.36
CA LEU A 29 -2.00 -8.24 -0.77
C LEU A 29 -3.38 -8.58 -1.35
N ALA A 30 -3.42 -9.49 -2.32
CA ALA A 30 -4.64 -9.96 -2.99
C ALA A 30 -5.05 -11.38 -2.56
N GLY A 31 -4.59 -11.80 -1.38
CA GLY A 31 -4.94 -13.07 -0.73
C GLY A 31 -5.82 -12.84 0.47
N GLY A 32 -6.73 -13.75 0.74
CA GLY A 32 -7.62 -13.70 1.90
C GLY A 32 -9.04 -14.14 1.58
N ALA A 33 -9.88 -14.29 2.59
CA ALA A 33 -11.24 -14.86 2.50
C ALA A 33 -12.24 -13.98 1.71
N SER A 34 -11.87 -13.53 0.49
CA SER A 34 -12.78 -12.88 -0.48
C SER A 34 -14.01 -13.72 -0.85
N ARG A 35 -14.07 -14.95 -0.36
CA ARG A 35 -15.19 -15.88 -0.57
C ARG A 35 -16.51 -15.49 0.12
N ARG A 36 -16.49 -14.48 1.01
CA ARG A 36 -17.69 -14.10 1.79
C ARG A 36 -18.70 -13.26 1.03
N MET A 37 -18.33 -12.66 -0.10
CA MET A 37 -19.21 -11.75 -0.85
C MET A 37 -20.06 -12.42 -1.93
N GLY A 38 -19.98 -13.77 -2.13
CA GLY A 38 -20.79 -14.45 -3.17
C GLY A 38 -20.59 -13.91 -4.60
N SER A 39 -20.04 -12.73 -4.78
CA SER A 39 -19.59 -12.12 -6.02
C SER A 39 -18.09 -11.88 -5.96
N ASP A 40 -17.43 -12.16 -7.06
CA ASP A 40 -16.00 -12.02 -7.23
C ASP A 40 -15.62 -10.53 -7.09
N LYS A 41 -15.00 -10.13 -5.94
CA LYS A 41 -14.49 -8.76 -5.71
C LYS A 41 -13.59 -8.28 -6.85
N SER A 42 -13.00 -9.20 -7.60
CA SER A 42 -12.15 -8.87 -8.76
C SER A 42 -12.91 -8.18 -9.90
N ARG A 43 -14.26 -8.19 -9.86
CA ARG A 43 -15.12 -7.57 -10.87
C ARG A 43 -15.68 -6.21 -10.47
N LEU A 44 -15.49 -5.78 -9.21
CA LEU A 44 -15.92 -4.46 -8.78
C LEU A 44 -14.98 -3.40 -9.38
N LEU A 45 -15.57 -2.41 -10.05
CA LEU A 45 -14.85 -1.37 -10.78
C LEU A 45 -15.08 -0.01 -10.16
N VAL A 46 -14.02 0.72 -9.84
CA VAL A 46 -14.05 2.16 -9.56
C VAL A 46 -13.45 2.87 -10.78
N ASP A 47 -14.20 3.76 -11.39
CA ASP A 47 -13.80 4.47 -12.62
C ASP A 47 -13.35 3.52 -13.75
N GLY A 48 -14.00 2.36 -13.89
CA GLY A 48 -13.68 1.37 -14.91
C GLY A 48 -12.45 0.49 -14.63
N GLN A 49 -11.81 0.63 -13.48
CA GLN A 49 -10.66 -0.16 -13.03
C GLN A 49 -11.04 -1.06 -11.85
N THR A 50 -10.49 -2.25 -11.79
CA THR A 50 -10.55 -3.08 -10.58
C THR A 50 -9.79 -2.41 -9.45
N PHE A 51 -10.10 -2.77 -8.21
CA PHE A 51 -9.40 -2.22 -7.03
C PHE A 51 -7.89 -2.45 -7.11
N THR A 52 -7.46 -3.64 -7.51
CA THR A 52 -6.04 -3.98 -7.62
C THR A 52 -5.35 -3.19 -8.73
N GLU A 53 -5.99 -3.00 -9.89
CA GLU A 53 -5.46 -2.16 -10.97
C GLU A 53 -5.32 -0.69 -10.53
N ARG A 54 -6.31 -0.17 -9.80
CA ARG A 54 -6.28 1.19 -9.28
C ARG A 54 -5.13 1.38 -8.27
N ILE A 55 -4.98 0.46 -7.31
CA ILE A 55 -3.87 0.48 -6.35
C ILE A 55 -2.52 0.35 -7.07
N ALA A 56 -2.43 -0.56 -8.04
CA ALA A 56 -1.22 -0.73 -8.84
C ALA A 56 -0.84 0.56 -9.59
N GLY A 57 -1.82 1.23 -10.22
CA GLY A 57 -1.60 2.53 -10.86
C GLY A 57 -1.10 3.61 -9.90
N THR A 58 -1.61 3.63 -8.67
CA THR A 58 -1.12 4.52 -7.61
C THR A 58 0.33 4.21 -7.22
N LEU A 59 0.67 2.93 -7.03
CA LEU A 59 2.00 2.51 -6.61
C LEU A 59 3.04 2.69 -7.72
N LEU A 60 2.67 2.48 -8.99
CA LEU A 60 3.55 2.71 -10.15
C LEU A 60 3.92 4.19 -10.35
N GLN A 61 3.24 5.13 -9.71
CA GLN A 61 3.69 6.52 -9.64
C GLN A 61 4.88 6.71 -8.68
N LEU A 62 5.12 5.76 -7.78
CA LEU A 62 6.10 5.84 -6.70
C LEU A 62 7.32 4.98 -6.96
N THR A 63 7.16 3.83 -7.61
CA THR A 63 8.19 2.83 -7.82
C THR A 63 7.98 2.07 -9.12
N ASP A 64 9.05 1.52 -9.68
CA ASP A 64 9.04 0.62 -10.84
C ASP A 64 8.81 -0.85 -10.46
N SER A 65 8.70 -1.15 -9.17
CA SER A 65 8.59 -2.52 -8.63
C SER A 65 7.28 -2.69 -7.85
N VAL A 66 6.24 -3.15 -8.56
CA VAL A 66 4.94 -3.50 -7.97
C VAL A 66 4.67 -4.98 -8.18
N THR A 67 4.40 -5.70 -7.09
CA THR A 67 4.16 -7.14 -7.07
C THR A 67 2.86 -7.47 -6.34
N ILE A 68 2.13 -8.48 -6.80
CA ILE A 68 0.92 -8.97 -6.16
C ILE A 68 1.27 -10.16 -5.27
N VAL A 69 0.78 -10.18 -4.03
CA VAL A 69 0.85 -11.34 -3.14
C VAL A 69 -0.48 -12.07 -3.17
N GLY A 70 -0.48 -13.29 -3.66
CA GLY A 70 -1.67 -14.14 -3.72
C GLY A 70 -1.91 -14.76 -5.10
N PRO A 71 -3.03 -15.47 -5.29
CA PRO A 71 -3.30 -16.25 -6.50
C PRO A 71 -3.74 -15.41 -7.70
N THR A 72 -4.09 -14.14 -7.50
CA THR A 72 -4.61 -13.28 -8.57
C THR A 72 -3.45 -12.75 -9.40
N ALA A 73 -3.41 -13.08 -10.70
CA ALA A 73 -2.45 -12.53 -11.64
C ALA A 73 -3.07 -11.34 -12.39
N ILE A 74 -2.35 -10.22 -12.46
CA ILE A 74 -2.73 -9.04 -13.24
C ILE A 74 -1.55 -8.65 -14.13
N PRO A 75 -1.45 -9.19 -15.34
CA PRO A 75 -0.37 -8.83 -16.26
C PRO A 75 -0.35 -7.31 -16.54
N PRO A 76 0.85 -6.69 -16.66
CA PRO A 76 2.18 -7.31 -16.65
C PRO A 76 2.83 -7.45 -15.26
N LEU A 77 2.10 -7.23 -14.15
CA LEU A 77 2.65 -7.27 -12.80
C LEU A 77 3.11 -8.68 -12.44
N GLN A 78 4.20 -8.76 -11.68
CA GLN A 78 4.65 -10.02 -11.08
C GLN A 78 3.71 -10.41 -9.95
N ASN A 79 3.63 -11.72 -9.66
CA ASN A 79 2.97 -12.18 -8.46
C ASN A 79 3.83 -13.18 -7.68
N VAL A 80 3.65 -13.20 -6.38
CA VAL A 80 4.25 -14.16 -5.45
C VAL A 80 3.17 -14.81 -4.62
N MET A 81 3.39 -16.05 -4.22
CA MET A 81 2.44 -16.79 -3.38
C MET A 81 2.77 -16.60 -1.92
N ASP A 82 1.74 -16.59 -1.09
CA ASP A 82 1.87 -16.64 0.36
C ASP A 82 2.47 -18.00 0.77
N VAL A 83 3.64 -17.97 1.39
CA VAL A 83 4.36 -19.16 1.87
C VAL A 83 3.61 -19.79 3.06
N TYR A 84 2.99 -18.96 3.89
CA TYR A 84 2.19 -19.38 5.04
C TYR A 84 0.69 -19.32 4.68
N ALA A 85 0.26 -20.15 3.72
CA ALA A 85 -1.12 -20.23 3.31
C ALA A 85 -2.05 -20.39 4.54
N GLN A 86 -3.13 -19.58 4.59
CA GLN A 86 -4.09 -19.51 5.72
C GLN A 86 -3.58 -18.78 6.98
N TRP A 87 -2.40 -18.17 6.98
CA TRP A 87 -1.91 -17.37 8.11
C TRP A 87 -2.48 -15.94 8.15
N GLY A 88 -3.41 -15.66 7.26
CA GLY A 88 -4.11 -14.37 7.19
C GLY A 88 -3.20 -13.22 6.75
N ALA A 89 -3.49 -12.04 7.29
CA ALA A 89 -2.81 -10.82 6.86
C ALA A 89 -1.31 -10.78 7.24
N LEU A 90 -0.91 -11.44 8.34
CA LEU A 90 0.52 -11.52 8.72
C LEU A 90 1.30 -12.44 7.76
N GLY A 91 0.69 -13.54 7.28
CA GLY A 91 1.31 -14.40 6.27
C GLY A 91 1.54 -13.65 4.95
N GLY A 92 0.53 -12.91 4.46
CA GLY A 92 0.68 -12.09 3.27
C GLY A 92 1.74 -10.97 3.43
N LEU A 93 1.80 -10.33 4.61
CA LEU A 93 2.83 -9.35 4.93
C LEU A 93 4.23 -9.99 4.95
N HIS A 94 4.36 -11.18 5.56
CA HIS A 94 5.62 -11.94 5.53
C HIS A 94 6.05 -12.25 4.10
N ALA A 95 5.15 -12.74 3.25
CA ALA A 95 5.46 -13.04 1.85
C ALA A 95 5.92 -11.78 1.06
N ALA A 96 5.33 -10.61 1.34
CA ALA A 96 5.77 -9.34 0.78
C ALA A 96 7.19 -8.97 1.24
N LEU A 97 7.48 -9.10 2.52
CA LEU A 97 8.80 -8.83 3.10
C LEU A 97 9.88 -9.79 2.57
N ASP A 98 9.57 -11.07 2.44
CA ASP A 98 10.49 -12.09 1.93
C ASP A 98 10.83 -11.82 0.45
N ALA A 99 9.82 -11.55 -0.38
CA ALA A 99 9.99 -11.25 -1.79
C ALA A 99 10.61 -9.87 -2.07
N CYS A 100 10.60 -8.96 -1.11
CA CYS A 100 11.16 -7.61 -1.23
C CYS A 100 12.67 -7.68 -1.53
N ARG A 101 13.15 -6.91 -2.51
CA ARG A 101 14.55 -6.85 -2.94
C ARG A 101 15.27 -5.62 -2.40
N ARG A 102 14.51 -4.55 -2.13
CA ARG A 102 14.99 -3.27 -1.61
C ARG A 102 14.94 -3.26 -0.08
N GLU A 103 15.53 -2.24 0.51
CA GLU A 103 15.54 -2.09 1.98
C GLU A 103 14.15 -1.83 2.54
N TRP A 104 13.30 -1.14 1.76
CA TRP A 104 11.97 -0.72 2.16
C TRP A 104 10.90 -1.25 1.23
N THR A 105 9.73 -1.49 1.78
CA THR A 105 8.55 -1.90 1.02
C THR A 105 7.29 -1.17 1.45
N ILE A 106 6.46 -0.82 0.48
CA ILE A 106 5.06 -0.44 0.69
C ILE A 106 4.22 -1.71 0.66
N VAL A 107 3.30 -1.86 1.61
CA VAL A 107 2.32 -2.97 1.61
C VAL A 107 0.92 -2.40 1.67
N VAL A 108 0.08 -2.81 0.72
CA VAL A 108 -1.31 -2.37 0.59
C VAL A 108 -2.24 -3.56 0.45
N ALA A 109 -3.35 -3.57 1.19
CA ALA A 109 -4.41 -4.55 0.98
C ALA A 109 -5.25 -4.19 -0.26
N CYS A 110 -5.68 -5.18 -1.02
CA CYS A 110 -6.46 -4.99 -2.27
C CYS A 110 -7.87 -4.43 -2.05
N ASP A 111 -8.34 -4.30 -0.82
CA ASP A 111 -9.63 -3.75 -0.44
C ASP A 111 -9.58 -2.26 0.00
N LEU A 112 -8.44 -1.60 -0.20
CA LEU A 112 -8.21 -0.18 0.05
C LEU A 112 -8.00 0.62 -1.26
N PRO A 113 -8.98 0.71 -2.16
CA PRO A 113 -8.80 1.27 -3.51
C PRO A 113 -8.59 2.79 -3.55
N PHE A 114 -8.74 3.48 -2.43
CA PHE A 114 -8.64 4.94 -2.35
C PHE A 114 -7.34 5.47 -1.74
N VAL A 115 -6.36 4.60 -1.48
CA VAL A 115 -5.02 5.06 -1.12
C VAL A 115 -4.41 5.90 -2.24
N THR A 116 -3.62 6.90 -1.90
CA THR A 116 -2.99 7.80 -2.87
C THR A 116 -1.48 7.75 -2.80
N SER A 117 -0.80 8.18 -3.86
CA SER A 117 0.65 8.31 -3.87
C SER A 117 1.14 9.32 -2.83
N GLU A 118 0.38 10.38 -2.56
CA GLU A 118 0.71 11.38 -1.54
C GLU A 118 0.80 10.78 -0.13
N LEU A 119 -0.10 9.85 0.21
CA LEU A 119 -0.02 9.12 1.48
C LEU A 119 1.33 8.42 1.61
N PHE A 120 1.73 7.64 0.63
CA PHE A 120 2.97 6.87 0.70
C PHE A 120 4.22 7.74 0.60
N LEU A 121 4.18 8.86 -0.13
CA LEU A 121 5.25 9.86 -0.10
C LEU A 121 5.43 10.45 1.30
N PHE A 122 4.32 10.77 1.98
CA PHE A 122 4.38 11.24 3.36
C PHE A 122 5.00 10.18 4.27
N LEU A 123 4.50 8.93 4.23
CA LEU A 123 5.03 7.84 5.06
C LEU A 123 6.51 7.58 4.78
N ALA A 124 6.93 7.62 3.49
CA ALA A 124 8.32 7.48 3.10
C ALA A 124 9.20 8.62 3.64
N GLY A 125 8.67 9.83 3.71
CA GLY A 125 9.38 11.01 4.25
C GLY A 125 9.69 10.91 5.74
N VAL A 126 8.89 10.16 6.52
CA VAL A 126 9.05 10.04 7.98
C VAL A 126 9.57 8.67 8.44
N ARG A 127 10.14 7.87 7.51
CA ARG A 127 10.58 6.48 7.80
C ARG A 127 11.93 6.35 8.49
N LEU A 128 12.76 7.42 8.49
CA LEU A 128 14.11 7.37 9.06
C LEU A 128 14.07 6.93 10.53
N ASP A 129 15.03 6.11 10.93
CA ASP A 129 15.20 5.57 12.28
C ASP A 129 14.10 4.62 12.77
N HIS A 130 13.16 4.23 11.88
CA HIS A 130 12.10 3.30 12.21
C HIS A 130 12.20 1.99 11.40
N HIS A 131 11.48 0.95 11.85
CA HIS A 131 11.37 -0.32 11.13
C HIS A 131 10.03 -0.43 10.38
N ALA A 132 9.00 0.26 10.85
CA ALA A 132 7.71 0.38 10.18
C ALA A 132 7.16 1.79 10.34
N VAL A 133 6.38 2.25 9.35
CA VAL A 133 5.63 3.51 9.41
C VAL A 133 4.18 3.21 9.09
N VAL A 134 3.31 3.42 10.04
CA VAL A 134 1.91 2.96 9.99
C VAL A 134 0.96 4.10 10.34
N PRO A 135 0.02 4.44 9.47
CA PRO A 135 -0.97 5.46 9.76
C PRO A 135 -2.11 4.91 10.63
N PHE A 136 -2.68 5.81 11.43
CA PHE A 136 -3.99 5.61 12.04
C PHE A 136 -5.07 6.23 11.14
N GLN A 137 -6.23 5.61 11.09
CA GLN A 137 -7.42 6.26 10.57
C GLN A 137 -8.06 7.17 11.62
N ALA A 138 -9.10 7.92 11.25
CA ALA A 138 -9.72 8.94 12.11
C ALA A 138 -10.25 8.40 13.45
N ASP A 139 -10.64 7.13 13.53
CA ASP A 139 -11.10 6.46 14.74
C ASP A 139 -9.97 5.79 15.54
N ALA A 140 -8.72 6.16 15.28
CA ALA A 140 -7.49 5.65 15.92
C ALA A 140 -7.23 4.15 15.69
N ARG A 141 -7.82 3.52 14.67
CA ARG A 141 -7.43 2.17 14.27
C ARG A 141 -6.17 2.20 13.40
N PRO A 142 -5.14 1.40 13.69
CA PRO A 142 -3.95 1.33 12.85
C PRO A 142 -4.26 0.64 11.51
N GLN A 143 -3.55 1.07 10.47
CA GLN A 143 -3.69 0.55 9.11
C GLN A 143 -2.41 -0.18 8.66
N PRO A 144 -2.14 -1.38 9.19
CA PRO A 144 -0.93 -2.14 8.89
C PRO A 144 -0.83 -2.56 7.41
N LEU A 145 -1.95 -2.59 6.69
CA LEU A 145 -1.99 -2.94 5.28
C LEU A 145 -2.23 -1.71 4.38
N ALA A 146 -1.77 -0.53 4.81
CA ALA A 146 -1.53 0.67 4.05
C ALA A 146 -0.31 1.38 4.64
N ALA A 147 0.84 0.70 4.66
CA ALA A 147 1.99 1.06 5.48
C ALA A 147 3.32 0.77 4.78
N ILE A 148 4.41 1.26 5.38
CA ILE A 148 5.78 1.05 4.89
C ILE A 148 6.57 0.26 5.92
N TYR A 149 7.38 -0.68 5.46
CA TYR A 149 8.16 -1.60 6.28
C TYR A 149 9.61 -1.66 5.82
N ARG A 150 10.54 -1.71 6.76
CA ARG A 150 11.95 -2.04 6.53
C ARG A 150 12.10 -3.55 6.49
N LYS A 151 12.68 -4.08 5.41
CA LYS A 151 12.68 -5.52 5.11
C LYS A 151 13.22 -6.37 6.27
N HIS A 152 14.51 -6.25 6.55
CA HIS A 152 15.20 -7.20 7.43
C HIS A 152 14.61 -7.29 8.84
N PRO A 153 14.47 -6.20 9.62
CA PRO A 153 13.96 -6.29 10.98
C PRO A 153 12.50 -6.74 11.04
N CYS A 154 11.69 -6.38 10.01
CA CYS A 154 10.29 -6.81 9.98
C CYS A 154 10.12 -8.25 9.53
N LEU A 155 10.93 -8.74 8.58
CA LEU A 155 10.89 -10.13 8.12
C LEU A 155 11.27 -11.09 9.24
N GLU A 156 12.40 -10.85 9.89
CA GLU A 156 12.88 -11.66 11.02
C GLU A 156 11.80 -11.76 12.11
N ARG A 157 11.26 -10.60 12.50
CA ARG A 157 10.26 -10.56 13.56
C ARG A 157 8.92 -11.18 13.15
N ALA A 158 8.51 -11.01 11.89
CA ALA A 158 7.29 -11.65 11.37
C ALA A 158 7.42 -13.18 11.37
N THR A 159 8.60 -13.72 11.01
CA THR A 159 8.88 -15.16 11.06
C THR A 159 8.73 -15.69 12.49
N GLU A 160 9.39 -15.06 13.48
CA GLU A 160 9.29 -15.47 14.90
C GLU A 160 7.85 -15.46 15.41
N LEU A 161 7.06 -14.44 15.03
CA LEU A 161 5.66 -14.32 15.43
C LEU A 161 4.80 -15.42 14.79
N ILE A 162 5.03 -15.74 13.52
CA ILE A 162 4.34 -16.84 12.83
C ILE A 162 4.65 -18.18 13.50
N ASP A 163 5.92 -18.45 13.81
CA ASP A 163 6.37 -19.66 14.51
C ASP A 163 5.74 -19.76 15.92
N ALA A 164 5.51 -18.62 16.56
CA ALA A 164 4.79 -18.53 17.83
C ALA A 164 3.24 -18.60 17.70
N GLY A 165 2.71 -18.85 16.49
CA GLY A 165 1.28 -18.98 16.25
C GLY A 165 0.52 -17.65 16.15
N ARG A 166 1.21 -16.50 16.06
CA ARG A 166 0.58 -15.17 15.94
C ARG A 166 0.14 -14.95 14.50
N ARG A 167 -0.96 -14.21 14.30
CA ARG A 167 -1.59 -14.02 12.98
C ARG A 167 -1.90 -12.57 12.63
N ARG A 168 -1.79 -11.65 13.61
CA ARG A 168 -2.20 -10.26 13.42
C ARG A 168 -0.99 -9.40 13.05
N PRO A 169 -1.05 -8.60 11.98
CA PRO A 169 0.01 -7.65 11.64
C PRO A 169 0.33 -6.65 12.76
N VAL A 170 -0.64 -6.30 13.61
CA VAL A 170 -0.43 -5.41 14.74
C VAL A 170 0.57 -5.99 15.73
N ASP A 171 0.62 -7.33 15.90
CA ASP A 171 1.60 -7.98 16.77
C ASP A 171 3.05 -7.72 16.29
N LEU A 172 3.26 -7.63 14.96
CA LEU A 172 4.55 -7.23 14.39
C LEU A 172 4.88 -5.78 14.72
N LEU A 173 3.90 -4.88 14.56
CA LEU A 173 4.10 -3.45 14.79
C LEU A 173 4.42 -3.11 16.26
N GLU A 174 3.84 -3.86 17.19
CA GLU A 174 4.14 -3.75 18.61
C GLU A 174 5.54 -4.30 18.97
N ALA A 175 6.09 -5.18 18.13
CA ALA A 175 7.35 -5.87 18.37
C ALA A 175 8.56 -5.25 17.66
N VAL A 176 8.37 -4.24 16.81
CA VAL A 176 9.42 -3.50 16.10
C VAL A 176 9.37 -2.01 16.44
N ASN A 177 10.42 -1.26 16.05
CA ASN A 177 10.40 0.20 16.20
C ASN A 177 9.47 0.82 15.17
N THR A 178 8.20 1.05 15.54
CA THR A 178 7.16 1.56 14.65
C THR A 178 6.94 3.05 14.86
N ARG A 179 6.97 3.82 13.75
CA ARG A 179 6.46 5.20 13.68
C ARG A 179 4.96 5.16 13.45
N TRP A 180 4.22 5.46 14.46
CA TRP A 180 2.78 5.63 14.39
C TRP A 180 2.46 7.05 13.88
N VAL A 181 1.79 7.14 12.72
CA VAL A 181 1.38 8.41 12.12
C VAL A 181 -0.07 8.69 12.51
N ALA A 182 -0.29 9.74 13.31
CA ALA A 182 -1.64 10.14 13.69
C ALA A 182 -2.42 10.63 12.46
N PHE A 183 -3.74 10.43 12.45
CA PHE A 183 -4.59 10.90 11.35
C PHE A 183 -4.45 12.43 11.14
N ASP A 184 -4.27 13.19 12.20
CA ASP A 184 -4.06 14.63 12.14
C ASP A 184 -2.84 15.07 11.32
N GLU A 185 -1.83 14.20 11.17
CA GLU A 185 -0.64 14.48 10.37
C GLU A 185 -0.91 14.32 8.85
N ILE A 186 -1.91 13.53 8.49
CA ILE A 186 -2.26 13.21 7.10
C ILE A 186 -3.62 13.74 6.66
N LYS A 187 -4.44 14.29 7.55
CA LYS A 187 -5.81 14.74 7.25
C LYS A 187 -5.91 15.81 6.17
N ASN A 188 -4.84 16.58 5.93
CA ASN A 188 -4.79 17.62 4.90
C ASN A 188 -4.35 17.11 3.52
N LEU A 189 -3.97 15.81 3.40
CA LEU A 189 -3.72 15.20 2.11
C LEU A 189 -5.03 15.04 1.33
N ALA A 190 -4.95 15.13 0.01
CA ALA A 190 -6.14 14.99 -0.83
C ALA A 190 -6.83 13.64 -0.58
N GLN A 191 -8.13 13.66 -0.31
CA GLN A 191 -8.98 12.48 -0.04
C GLN A 191 -8.59 11.67 1.22
N ALA A 192 -7.94 12.29 2.20
CA ALA A 192 -7.47 11.61 3.41
C ALA A 192 -8.58 10.83 4.14
N GLU A 193 -9.81 11.33 4.15
CA GLU A 193 -10.98 10.67 4.74
C GLU A 193 -11.35 9.34 4.05
N LYS A 194 -10.86 9.11 2.82
CA LYS A 194 -11.15 7.92 2.02
C LYS A 194 -10.03 6.89 2.02
N PHE A 195 -8.80 7.23 2.43
CA PHE A 195 -7.63 6.35 2.33
C PHE A 195 -7.89 4.94 2.85
N PHE A 196 -8.64 4.83 3.94
CA PHE A 196 -8.85 3.59 4.66
C PHE A 196 -10.28 3.06 4.58
N VAL A 197 -11.06 3.59 3.62
CA VAL A 197 -12.38 3.03 3.30
C VAL A 197 -12.17 1.64 2.71
N ASN A 198 -12.56 0.65 3.50
CA ASN A 198 -12.45 -0.76 3.13
C ASN A 198 -13.76 -1.20 2.48
N ILE A 199 -13.68 -1.74 1.26
CA ILE A 199 -14.83 -2.23 0.52
C ILE A 199 -14.93 -3.75 0.68
N ASN A 200 -15.81 -4.21 1.58
CA ASN A 200 -16.03 -5.62 1.86
C ASN A 200 -17.38 -6.14 1.39
N THR A 201 -18.37 -5.25 1.25
CA THR A 201 -19.75 -5.58 0.89
C THR A 201 -20.21 -4.79 -0.34
N PRO A 202 -21.26 -5.21 -1.06
CA PRO A 202 -21.88 -4.41 -2.11
C PRO A 202 -22.36 -3.04 -1.59
N GLU A 203 -22.82 -2.98 -0.35
CA GLU A 203 -23.28 -1.76 0.30
C GLU A 203 -22.13 -0.78 0.52
N ASP A 204 -20.94 -1.26 1.00
CA ASP A 204 -19.73 -0.46 1.13
C ASP A 204 -19.32 0.14 -0.23
N TYR A 205 -19.44 -0.68 -1.30
CA TYR A 205 -19.14 -0.25 -2.66
C TYR A 205 -20.06 0.89 -3.12
N ASP A 206 -21.38 0.71 -2.97
CA ASP A 206 -22.38 1.72 -3.37
C ASP A 206 -22.21 3.03 -2.60
N GLU A 207 -21.85 2.97 -1.32
CA GLU A 207 -21.58 4.15 -0.49
C GLU A 207 -20.31 4.88 -0.94
N ALA A 208 -19.23 4.12 -1.17
CA ALA A 208 -17.95 4.67 -1.61
C ALA A 208 -18.05 5.38 -2.97
N ILE A 209 -18.82 4.82 -3.93
CA ILE A 209 -19.02 5.41 -5.26
C ILE A 209 -19.93 6.62 -5.23
N ARG A 210 -21.03 6.61 -4.45
CA ARG A 210 -21.91 7.78 -4.30
C ARG A 210 -21.17 9.03 -3.82
N GLY A 211 -20.13 8.86 -3.00
CA GLY A 211 -19.24 9.94 -2.58
C GLY A 211 -18.18 10.36 -3.63
N TYR A 212 -18.05 9.62 -4.75
CA TYR A 212 -17.05 9.90 -5.80
C TYR A 212 -17.60 10.73 -6.96
N SER A 213 -18.93 10.73 -7.16
CA SER A 213 -19.60 11.40 -8.30
C SER A 213 -20.01 12.87 -8.01
N ARG A 214 -19.34 13.55 -7.06
CA ARG A 214 -19.61 14.95 -6.76
C ARG A 214 -18.38 15.83 -6.90
#